data_f5571cefed133df9ce351337fcbbc811
#
_entry.id   f5571cefed133df9ce351337fcbbc811
#
_cell.length_a   1.000
_cell.length_b   1.000
_cell.length_c   1.000
_cell.angle_alpha   90.00
_cell.angle_beta   90.00
_cell.angle_gamma   90.00
#
_symmetry.space_group_name_H-M   'P 1'
#
loop_
_entity.id
_entity.type
_entity.pdbx_description
1 polymer ?
#
loop_
_entity_poly.entity_id
_entity_poly.type
_entity_poly.pdbx_seq_one_letter_code
_entity_poly.pdbx_strand_id
1 'polypeptide(L)'
;KLDFAVFPAPEGDLTTATGTFANAAGESDGIFRRYSIQVPEVKPDITFEGIGGNEVKVTAGPKAFDGAHDVFLEVIYMGNVAQLKQDGALLVENLFNRTPWKIGLTRFREKLAKGPLVMNIAPPAPIVEVVDNLLVNSGGVDMALPKSPMLVGNYQVSAPPADAKEKGFVSSITVLPEYAAWVEAVEKKK
;
A
#
# COMPACT_ATOMS: atom_id res chain seq x y z
N LYS A 1 9.74 -11.29 10.94
CA LYS A 1 9.97 -12.73 10.89
C LYS A 1 9.24 -13.30 9.67
N LEU A 2 9.93 -14.07 8.84
CA LEU A 2 9.37 -14.79 7.69
C LEU A 2 9.42 -16.28 8.02
N ASP A 3 8.27 -16.95 8.03
CA ASP A 3 8.15 -18.39 8.22
C ASP A 3 7.71 -19.05 6.91
N PHE A 4 8.37 -20.13 6.52
CA PHE A 4 8.06 -20.87 5.31
C PHE A 4 8.39 -22.36 5.45
N ALA A 5 7.82 -23.17 4.56
CA ALA A 5 8.08 -24.61 4.51
C ALA A 5 8.58 -25.01 3.11
N VAL A 6 9.50 -25.96 3.06
CA VAL A 6 10.10 -26.45 1.80
C VAL A 6 9.79 -27.94 1.65
N PHE A 7 9.44 -28.32 0.42
CA PHE A 7 9.27 -29.70 0.01
C PHE A 7 9.79 -29.89 -1.46
N PRO A 8 10.53 -30.95 -1.75
CA PRO A 8 11.12 -31.89 -0.79
C PRO A 8 12.12 -31.20 0.13
N ALA A 9 12.38 -31.80 1.31
CA ALA A 9 13.37 -31.27 2.24
C ALA A 9 14.74 -31.18 1.53
N PRO A 10 15.45 -30.04 1.61
CA PRO A 10 16.77 -29.90 1.00
C PRO A 10 17.79 -30.83 1.65
N GLU A 11 18.76 -31.37 0.87
CA GLU A 11 19.80 -32.26 1.38
C GLU A 11 20.84 -31.55 2.26
N GLY A 12 20.93 -30.22 2.17
CA GLY A 12 21.86 -29.38 2.91
C GLY A 12 21.15 -28.29 3.72
N ASP A 13 21.95 -27.46 4.36
CA ASP A 13 21.48 -26.27 5.04
C ASP A 13 21.07 -25.20 4.02
N LEU A 14 20.15 -24.31 4.40
CA LEU A 14 19.81 -23.15 3.60
C LEU A 14 20.62 -21.93 4.03
N THR A 15 20.96 -21.10 3.05
CA THR A 15 21.55 -19.77 3.26
C THR A 15 20.65 -18.69 2.67
N THR A 16 20.78 -17.47 3.16
CA THR A 16 20.08 -16.29 2.65
C THR A 16 20.97 -15.06 2.71
N ALA A 17 20.87 -14.22 1.71
CA ALA A 17 21.48 -12.88 1.71
C ALA A 17 20.64 -11.86 2.50
N THR A 18 19.38 -12.18 2.83
CA THR A 18 18.42 -11.28 3.49
C THR A 18 18.09 -11.81 4.88
N GLY A 19 18.57 -11.13 5.91
CA GLY A 19 18.30 -11.51 7.30
C GLY A 19 19.15 -12.69 7.79
N THR A 20 18.67 -13.36 8.83
CA THR A 20 19.38 -14.46 9.50
C THR A 20 18.42 -15.62 9.77
N PHE A 21 18.82 -16.84 9.44
CA PHE A 21 18.06 -18.03 9.84
C PHE A 21 18.10 -18.20 11.35
N ALA A 22 16.96 -18.49 11.96
CA ALA A 22 16.89 -18.96 13.33
C ALA A 22 17.46 -20.38 13.44
N ASN A 23 17.20 -21.21 12.43
CA ASN A 23 17.77 -22.55 12.27
C ASN A 23 17.94 -22.85 10.77
N ALA A 24 19.18 -22.86 10.27
CA ALA A 24 19.49 -23.09 8.85
C ALA A 24 19.26 -24.55 8.42
N ALA A 25 19.27 -25.52 9.36
CA ALA A 25 18.94 -26.92 9.08
C ALA A 25 17.42 -27.16 8.99
N GLY A 26 16.62 -26.21 9.49
CA GLY A 26 15.18 -26.31 9.56
C GLY A 26 14.65 -27.30 10.58
N GLU A 27 13.36 -27.30 10.80
CA GLU A 27 12.65 -28.22 11.70
C GLU A 27 11.75 -29.16 10.89
N SER A 28 11.76 -30.43 11.21
CA SER A 28 10.93 -31.44 10.54
C SER A 28 9.46 -31.25 10.88
N ASP A 29 8.62 -31.23 9.86
CA ASP A 29 7.17 -31.16 9.96
C ASP A 29 6.55 -32.09 8.91
N GLY A 30 6.47 -33.36 9.24
CA GLY A 30 6.04 -34.40 8.33
C GLY A 30 6.95 -34.49 7.11
N ILE A 31 6.39 -34.25 5.92
CA ILE A 31 7.13 -34.26 4.62
C ILE A 31 7.81 -32.92 4.32
N PHE A 32 7.51 -31.89 5.12
CA PHE A 32 8.08 -30.55 4.96
C PHE A 32 9.21 -30.30 5.94
N ARG A 33 10.03 -29.32 5.63
CA ARG A 33 10.99 -28.74 6.58
C ARG A 33 10.69 -27.26 6.73
N ARG A 34 10.43 -26.83 7.96
CA ARG A 34 10.08 -25.45 8.31
C ARG A 34 11.32 -24.64 8.63
N TYR A 35 11.31 -23.42 8.17
CA TYR A 35 12.37 -22.44 8.38
C TYR A 35 11.79 -21.11 8.85
N SER A 36 12.59 -20.37 9.59
CA SER A 36 12.32 -19.00 10.01
C SER A 36 13.50 -18.12 9.69
N ILE A 37 13.23 -16.98 9.03
CA ILE A 37 14.23 -15.93 8.80
C ILE A 37 13.82 -14.70 9.60
N GLN A 38 14.74 -14.16 10.38
CA GLN A 38 14.61 -12.86 11.01
C GLN A 38 15.18 -11.82 10.04
N VAL A 39 14.36 -10.86 9.64
CA VAL A 39 14.76 -9.72 8.82
C VAL A 39 14.79 -8.46 9.70
N PRO A 40 15.74 -7.53 9.49
CA PRO A 40 15.73 -6.25 10.18
C PRO A 40 14.43 -5.49 9.92
N GLU A 41 13.92 -4.80 10.93
CA GLU A 41 12.78 -3.90 10.76
C GLU A 41 13.23 -2.69 9.91
N VAL A 42 12.47 -2.40 8.85
CA VAL A 42 12.69 -1.25 7.98
C VAL A 42 11.65 -0.19 8.28
N LYS A 43 12.09 1.05 8.46
CA LYS A 43 11.23 2.23 8.57
C LYS A 43 11.51 3.14 7.38
N PRO A 44 10.73 3.05 6.30
CA PRO A 44 10.91 3.88 5.12
C PRO A 44 10.82 5.36 5.47
N ASP A 45 11.75 6.15 4.97
CA ASP A 45 11.79 7.60 5.15
C ASP A 45 10.86 8.27 4.13
N ILE A 46 9.56 8.18 4.40
CA ILE A 46 8.48 8.76 3.58
C ILE A 46 7.67 9.72 4.44
N THR A 47 7.44 10.91 3.93
CA THR A 47 6.66 11.95 4.62
C THR A 47 5.48 12.43 3.78
N PHE A 48 4.46 12.94 4.46
CA PHE A 48 3.21 13.38 3.87
C PHE A 48 2.83 14.76 4.36
N GLU A 49 2.36 15.62 3.45
CA GLU A 49 1.78 16.92 3.76
C GLU A 49 0.37 16.96 3.17
N GLY A 50 -0.62 17.46 3.91
CA GLY A 50 -2.00 17.66 3.43
C GLY A 50 -2.96 16.49 3.67
N ILE A 51 -2.62 15.52 4.53
CA ILE A 51 -3.57 14.47 4.94
C ILE A 51 -4.82 15.13 5.56
N GLY A 52 -5.99 14.64 5.20
CA GLY A 52 -7.29 15.25 5.52
C GLY A 52 -7.83 16.14 4.41
N GLY A 53 -6.99 16.56 3.44
CA GLY A 53 -7.39 17.30 2.26
C GLY A 53 -7.53 16.43 1.01
N ASN A 54 -7.89 17.07 -0.09
CA ASN A 54 -8.00 16.42 -1.41
C ASN A 54 -6.68 16.37 -2.16
N GLU A 55 -5.64 17.01 -1.64
CA GLU A 55 -4.29 16.99 -2.18
C GLU A 55 -3.31 16.58 -1.08
N VAL A 56 -2.49 15.58 -1.36
CA VAL A 56 -1.43 15.11 -0.46
C VAL A 56 -0.13 15.04 -1.22
N LYS A 57 0.89 15.71 -0.68
CA LYS A 57 2.25 15.65 -1.17
C LYS A 57 2.99 14.50 -0.49
N VAL A 58 3.66 13.66 -1.29
CA VAL A 58 4.44 12.50 -0.87
C VAL A 58 5.90 12.76 -1.16
N THR A 59 6.74 12.77 -0.13
CA THR A 59 8.18 13.02 -0.27
C THR A 59 8.96 11.81 0.27
N ALA A 60 9.98 11.39 -0.48
CA ALA A 60 10.90 10.34 -0.07
C ALA A 60 12.23 10.93 0.36
N GLY A 61 12.68 10.59 1.55
CA GLY A 61 14.03 10.88 2.01
C GLY A 61 15.04 9.89 1.45
N PRO A 62 16.34 10.11 1.73
CA PRO A 62 17.43 9.33 1.13
C PRO A 62 17.40 7.84 1.49
N LYS A 63 16.77 7.48 2.60
CA LYS A 63 16.65 6.09 3.09
C LYS A 63 15.27 5.47 2.87
N ALA A 64 14.45 6.08 2.01
CA ALA A 64 13.06 5.67 1.81
C ALA A 64 12.90 4.19 1.37
N PHE A 65 13.90 3.64 0.69
CA PHE A 65 13.85 2.29 0.12
C PHE A 65 14.93 1.36 0.67
N ASP A 66 15.70 1.79 1.66
CA ASP A 66 16.83 1.01 2.16
C ASP A 66 16.33 -0.20 2.95
N GLY A 67 16.82 -1.39 2.59
CA GLY A 67 16.50 -2.64 3.27
C GLY A 67 15.11 -3.22 2.98
N ALA A 68 14.26 -2.54 2.21
CA ALA A 68 12.99 -3.08 1.74
C ALA A 68 13.12 -3.60 0.29
N HIS A 69 12.36 -4.63 -0.05
CA HIS A 69 12.18 -5.10 -1.42
C HIS A 69 11.30 -4.13 -2.22
N ASP A 70 10.16 -3.78 -1.65
CA ASP A 70 9.32 -2.68 -2.11
C ASP A 70 8.79 -1.90 -0.90
N VAL A 71 8.31 -0.69 -1.17
CA VAL A 71 7.63 0.15 -0.18
C VAL A 71 6.26 0.49 -0.74
N PHE A 72 5.22 0.04 -0.07
CA PHE A 72 3.84 0.33 -0.45
C PHE A 72 3.28 1.49 0.37
N LEU A 73 2.45 2.30 -0.29
CA LEU A 73 1.47 3.14 0.38
C LEU A 73 0.14 2.41 0.38
N GLU A 74 -0.48 2.32 1.54
CA GLU A 74 -1.87 1.95 1.67
C GLU A 74 -2.66 3.20 1.99
N VAL A 75 -3.47 3.65 1.02
CA VAL A 75 -4.17 4.93 1.05
C VAL A 75 -5.66 4.69 1.27
N ILE A 76 -6.18 5.28 2.33
CA ILE A 76 -7.62 5.32 2.60
C ILE A 76 -8.12 6.71 2.20
N TYR A 77 -8.96 6.76 1.20
CA TYR A 77 -9.50 8.02 0.67
C TYR A 77 -11.00 7.90 0.39
N MET A 78 -11.64 9.04 0.20
CA MET A 78 -13.02 9.14 -0.26
C MET A 78 -13.09 10.17 -1.39
N GLY A 79 -13.67 9.74 -2.51
CA GLY A 79 -13.79 10.53 -3.72
C GLY A 79 -14.14 9.62 -4.89
N ASN A 80 -14.14 10.15 -6.10
CA ASN A 80 -14.41 9.36 -7.30
C ASN A 80 -13.14 8.67 -7.81
N VAL A 81 -12.06 9.46 -7.94
CA VAL A 81 -10.77 9.02 -8.46
C VAL A 81 -9.65 9.58 -7.58
N ALA A 82 -8.69 8.75 -7.25
CA ALA A 82 -7.40 9.16 -6.70
C ALA A 82 -6.35 9.10 -7.81
N GLN A 83 -5.57 10.16 -7.98
CA GLN A 83 -4.53 10.28 -9.00
C GLN A 83 -3.21 10.63 -8.34
N LEU A 84 -2.15 9.88 -8.66
CA LEU A 84 -0.78 10.22 -8.27
C LEU A 84 -0.07 10.84 -9.46
N LYS A 85 0.50 12.02 -9.27
CA LYS A 85 1.12 12.86 -10.31
C LYS A 85 2.51 13.32 -9.90
N GLN A 86 3.32 13.71 -10.90
CA GLN A 86 4.52 14.51 -10.71
C GLN A 86 4.58 15.55 -11.80
N ASP A 87 4.81 16.82 -11.43
CA ASP A 87 4.87 17.97 -12.34
C ASP A 87 3.66 18.03 -13.29
N GLY A 88 2.47 17.69 -12.76
CA GLY A 88 1.21 17.63 -13.52
C GLY A 88 1.01 16.36 -14.35
N ALA A 89 2.04 15.55 -14.58
CA ALA A 89 1.93 14.31 -15.34
C ALA A 89 1.34 13.18 -14.47
N LEU A 90 0.30 12.50 -14.98
CA LEU A 90 -0.31 11.35 -14.33
C LEU A 90 0.65 10.17 -14.32
N LEU A 91 0.84 9.54 -13.17
CA LEU A 91 1.65 8.34 -12.99
C LEU A 91 0.78 7.09 -12.83
N VAL A 92 -0.23 7.19 -12.00
CA VAL A 92 -1.17 6.12 -11.71
C VAL A 92 -2.45 6.70 -11.13
N GLU A 93 -3.55 6.01 -11.35
CA GLU A 93 -4.86 6.38 -10.79
C GLU A 93 -5.60 5.15 -10.24
N ASN A 94 -6.57 5.40 -9.40
CA ASN A 94 -7.48 4.41 -8.85
C ASN A 94 -8.89 4.96 -8.76
N LEU A 95 -9.85 4.19 -9.28
CA LEU A 95 -11.27 4.48 -9.10
C LEU A 95 -11.71 4.02 -7.71
N PHE A 96 -12.49 4.84 -7.03
CA PHE A 96 -12.96 4.52 -5.69
C PHE A 96 -13.88 3.29 -5.67
N ASN A 97 -13.41 2.24 -5.03
CA ASN A 97 -14.08 0.96 -4.92
C ASN A 97 -14.36 0.53 -3.47
N ARG A 98 -14.22 1.47 -2.52
CA ARG A 98 -14.36 1.25 -1.07
C ARG A 98 -13.30 0.31 -0.46
N THR A 99 -12.19 0.11 -1.14
CA THR A 99 -11.02 -0.61 -0.61
C THR A 99 -9.83 0.33 -0.54
N PRO A 100 -8.89 0.11 0.39
CA PRO A 100 -7.65 0.88 0.41
C PRO A 100 -6.90 0.75 -0.91
N TRP A 101 -6.36 1.86 -1.40
CA TRP A 101 -5.53 1.87 -2.60
C TRP A 101 -4.09 1.54 -2.23
N LYS A 102 -3.56 0.43 -2.77
CA LYS A 102 -2.17 0.01 -2.60
C LYS A 102 -1.30 0.47 -3.77
N ILE A 103 -0.23 1.21 -3.46
CA ILE A 103 0.68 1.78 -4.45
C ILE A 103 2.10 1.35 -4.11
N GLY A 104 2.75 0.55 -4.98
CA GLY A 104 4.19 0.27 -4.86
C GLY A 104 5.00 1.49 -5.28
N LEU A 105 5.84 2.00 -4.38
CA LEU A 105 6.64 3.21 -4.61
C LEU A 105 7.97 2.94 -5.30
N THR A 106 8.52 1.73 -5.20
CA THR A 106 9.85 1.41 -5.76
C THR A 106 9.91 1.68 -7.26
N ARG A 107 8.82 1.44 -8.00
CA ARG A 107 8.71 1.80 -9.42
C ARG A 107 8.80 3.31 -9.70
N PHE A 108 8.61 4.15 -8.68
CA PHE A 108 8.71 5.61 -8.77
C PHE A 108 9.95 6.17 -8.09
N ARG A 109 10.92 5.32 -7.67
CA ARG A 109 12.14 5.73 -6.97
C ARG A 109 12.88 6.87 -7.68
N GLU A 110 13.08 6.76 -8.98
CA GLU A 110 13.78 7.80 -9.76
C GLU A 110 12.99 9.11 -9.83
N LYS A 111 11.67 9.04 -9.81
CA LYS A 111 10.79 10.22 -9.79
C LYS A 111 10.84 10.89 -8.42
N LEU A 112 10.70 10.11 -7.36
CA LEU A 112 10.80 10.59 -5.97
C LEU A 112 12.17 11.21 -5.65
N ALA A 113 13.24 10.72 -6.27
CA ALA A 113 14.56 11.34 -6.16
C ALA A 113 14.66 12.73 -6.82
N LYS A 114 13.80 13.03 -7.79
CA LYS A 114 13.74 14.34 -8.48
C LYS A 114 12.84 15.34 -7.78
N GLY A 115 11.87 14.86 -7.02
CA GLY A 115 10.91 15.71 -6.32
C GLY A 115 9.71 14.94 -5.79
N PRO A 116 8.80 15.61 -5.08
CA PRO A 116 7.64 14.98 -4.48
C PRO A 116 6.66 14.49 -5.54
N LEU A 117 5.88 13.47 -5.18
CA LEU A 117 4.67 13.10 -5.88
C LEU A 117 3.48 13.82 -5.24
N VAL A 118 2.47 14.13 -6.04
CA VAL A 118 1.24 14.77 -5.57
C VAL A 118 0.07 13.83 -5.82
N MET A 119 -0.63 13.49 -4.76
CA MET A 119 -1.87 12.72 -4.82
C MET A 119 -3.05 13.68 -4.81
N ASN A 120 -3.92 13.58 -5.81
CA ASN A 120 -5.14 14.36 -5.91
C ASN A 120 -6.35 13.44 -5.84
N ILE A 121 -7.35 13.83 -5.04
CA ILE A 121 -8.63 13.13 -4.94
C ILE A 121 -9.70 13.96 -5.61
N ALA A 122 -10.30 13.41 -6.67
CA ALA A 122 -11.46 14.02 -7.30
C ALA A 122 -12.70 13.87 -6.41
N PRO A 123 -13.61 14.85 -6.38
CA PRO A 123 -14.84 14.76 -5.61
C PRO A 123 -15.65 13.52 -5.96
N PRO A 124 -16.50 13.04 -5.06
CA PRO A 124 -17.43 11.96 -5.34
C PRO A 124 -18.30 12.31 -6.56
N ALA A 125 -18.46 11.36 -7.48
CA ALA A 125 -19.35 11.55 -8.60
C ALA A 125 -20.81 11.62 -8.10
N PRO A 126 -21.67 12.46 -8.71
CA PRO A 126 -23.11 12.41 -8.42
C PRO A 126 -23.67 11.05 -8.82
N ILE A 127 -24.53 10.45 -7.99
CA ILE A 127 -25.28 9.25 -8.39
C ILE A 127 -26.30 9.66 -9.46
N VAL A 128 -26.24 8.98 -10.57
CA VAL A 128 -27.28 9.05 -11.59
C VAL A 128 -28.16 7.83 -11.40
N GLU A 129 -29.37 8.03 -10.91
CA GLU A 129 -30.37 6.95 -10.84
C GLU A 129 -31.10 6.84 -12.18
N VAL A 130 -31.25 5.61 -12.67
CA VAL A 130 -32.09 5.33 -13.83
C VAL A 130 -33.47 4.94 -13.30
N VAL A 131 -34.43 5.86 -13.42
CA VAL A 131 -35.82 5.61 -13.08
C VAL A 131 -36.60 5.57 -14.39
N ASP A 132 -37.29 4.47 -14.67
CA ASP A 132 -38.13 4.28 -15.87
C ASP A 132 -37.46 4.61 -17.20
N ASN A 133 -36.18 4.19 -17.39
CA ASN A 133 -35.34 4.53 -18.55
C ASN A 133 -35.02 6.03 -18.71
N LEU A 134 -35.30 6.85 -17.72
CA LEU A 134 -34.90 8.25 -17.66
C LEU A 134 -33.69 8.38 -16.73
N LEU A 135 -32.64 9.01 -17.19
CA LEU A 135 -31.50 9.41 -16.34
C LEU A 135 -31.96 10.60 -15.49
N VAL A 136 -32.27 10.34 -14.23
CA VAL A 136 -32.56 11.40 -13.27
C VAL A 136 -31.27 11.68 -12.51
N ASN A 137 -30.74 12.89 -12.71
CA ASN A 137 -29.70 13.40 -11.84
C ASN A 137 -30.34 13.74 -10.48
N SER A 138 -30.30 12.79 -9.56
CA SER A 138 -30.73 13.02 -8.17
C SER A 138 -29.72 13.96 -7.53
N GLY A 139 -29.93 15.24 -7.74
CA GLY A 139 -29.07 16.38 -7.36
C GLY A 139 -28.11 16.14 -6.22
N GLY A 140 -26.89 15.80 -6.55
CA GLY A 140 -25.84 15.49 -5.59
C GLY A 140 -26.21 14.34 -4.69
N VAL A 141 -25.49 13.25 -4.86
CA VAL A 141 -25.55 12.12 -3.95
C VAL A 141 -25.78 12.61 -2.56
N ASP A 142 -26.87 12.21 -1.98
CA ASP A 142 -26.84 11.81 -0.60
C ASP A 142 -26.01 10.50 -0.45
N MET A 143 -24.77 10.53 -0.91
CA MET A 143 -23.74 9.90 -0.13
C MET A 143 -23.67 10.79 1.10
N ALA A 144 -24.61 10.52 2.03
CA ALA A 144 -24.53 11.11 3.34
C ALA A 144 -23.16 10.68 3.85
N LEU A 145 -22.19 11.58 3.66
CA LEU A 145 -20.87 11.36 4.25
C LEU A 145 -21.19 11.16 5.72
N PRO A 146 -20.93 9.98 6.28
CA PRO A 146 -21.38 9.69 7.62
C PRO A 146 -20.78 10.74 8.54
N LYS A 147 -21.60 11.34 9.37
CA LYS A 147 -21.14 12.29 10.42
C LYS A 147 -20.26 11.60 11.46
N SER A 148 -20.16 10.28 11.39
CA SER A 148 -19.39 9.39 12.25
C SER A 148 -18.32 8.66 11.46
N PRO A 149 -17.30 8.08 12.10
CA PRO A 149 -16.33 7.21 11.48
C PRO A 149 -17.02 6.11 10.66
N MET A 150 -16.53 5.85 9.44
CA MET A 150 -17.05 4.83 8.55
C MET A 150 -16.00 3.76 8.28
N LEU A 151 -16.43 2.62 7.77
CA LEU A 151 -15.53 1.56 7.33
C LEU A 151 -15.28 1.68 5.82
N VAL A 152 -14.01 1.62 5.45
CA VAL A 152 -13.56 1.41 4.07
C VAL A 152 -12.79 0.09 4.06
N GLY A 153 -13.37 -0.94 3.45
CA GLY A 153 -12.86 -2.29 3.66
C GLY A 153 -12.94 -2.67 5.14
N ASN A 154 -11.79 -3.02 5.75
CA ASN A 154 -11.66 -3.34 7.17
C ASN A 154 -11.13 -2.16 8.01
N TYR A 155 -11.03 -0.97 7.42
CA TYR A 155 -10.41 0.20 8.06
C TYR A 155 -11.47 1.18 8.54
N GLN A 156 -11.28 1.69 9.76
CA GLN A 156 -12.09 2.77 10.28
C GLN A 156 -11.55 4.10 9.75
N VAL A 157 -12.39 4.84 9.05
CA VAL A 157 -12.05 6.15 8.49
C VAL A 157 -12.53 7.23 9.45
N SER A 158 -11.72 8.25 9.67
CA SER A 158 -12.11 9.44 10.44
C SER A 158 -13.35 10.12 9.85
N ALA A 159 -14.05 10.90 10.66
CA ALA A 159 -15.14 11.71 10.14
C ALA A 159 -14.64 12.60 8.99
N PRO A 160 -15.38 12.67 7.89
CA PRO A 160 -14.97 13.44 6.74
C PRO A 160 -14.93 14.95 7.07
N PRO A 161 -14.01 15.71 6.42
CA PRO A 161 -14.02 17.17 6.53
C PRO A 161 -15.32 17.77 5.98
N ALA A 162 -15.66 18.99 6.38
CA ALA A 162 -16.93 19.64 6.01
C ALA A 162 -17.12 19.81 4.48
N ASP A 163 -16.02 19.99 3.75
CA ASP A 163 -15.98 20.16 2.28
C ASP A 163 -15.69 18.86 1.50
N ALA A 164 -15.68 17.70 2.17
CA ALA A 164 -15.38 16.41 1.53
C ALA A 164 -16.33 16.04 0.39
N LYS A 165 -17.59 16.51 0.43
CA LYS A 165 -18.56 16.30 -0.65
C LYS A 165 -18.15 17.02 -1.94
N GLU A 166 -17.47 18.16 -1.82
CA GLU A 166 -17.09 19.01 -2.94
C GLU A 166 -15.70 18.66 -3.49
N LYS A 167 -14.81 18.14 -2.66
CA LYS A 167 -13.40 17.96 -3.02
C LYS A 167 -12.87 16.55 -2.94
N GLY A 168 -13.54 15.66 -2.19
CA GLY A 168 -12.95 14.40 -1.76
C GLY A 168 -11.87 14.63 -0.69
N PHE A 169 -11.26 13.57 -0.16
CA PHE A 169 -10.18 13.69 0.82
C PHE A 169 -9.40 12.38 1.00
N VAL A 170 -8.17 12.49 1.48
CA VAL A 170 -7.36 11.38 1.98
C VAL A 170 -7.55 11.29 3.48
N SER A 171 -8.06 10.17 3.97
CA SER A 171 -8.25 9.93 5.41
C SER A 171 -6.96 9.55 6.12
N SER A 172 -6.21 8.63 5.53
CA SER A 172 -4.93 8.17 6.07
C SER A 172 -4.06 7.55 5.00
N ILE A 173 -2.76 7.54 5.27
CA ILE A 173 -1.76 6.83 4.48
C ILE A 173 -0.89 6.03 5.45
N THR A 174 -0.75 4.73 5.18
CA THR A 174 0.16 3.85 5.91
C THR A 174 1.30 3.44 4.97
N VAL A 175 2.53 3.50 5.47
CA VAL A 175 3.71 3.02 4.74
C VAL A 175 3.98 1.59 5.15
N LEU A 176 4.02 0.69 4.17
CA LEU A 176 4.21 -0.74 4.37
C LEU A 176 5.47 -1.21 3.63
N PRO A 177 6.58 -1.48 4.34
CA PRO A 177 7.74 -2.10 3.72
C PRO A 177 7.43 -3.57 3.39
N GLU A 178 7.77 -3.97 2.18
CA GLU A 178 7.75 -5.38 1.76
C GLU A 178 9.15 -5.97 1.89
N TYR A 179 9.22 -7.20 2.37
CA TYR A 179 10.46 -7.94 2.50
C TYR A 179 10.48 -9.10 1.52
N ALA A 180 11.60 -9.29 0.83
CA ALA A 180 11.87 -10.50 0.06
C ALA A 180 13.14 -11.15 0.58
N ALA A 181 13.11 -12.47 0.74
CA ALA A 181 14.26 -13.24 1.09
C ALA A 181 14.52 -14.29 0.01
N TRP A 182 15.73 -14.30 -0.53
CA TRP A 182 16.20 -15.33 -1.43
C TRP A 182 16.93 -16.38 -0.61
N VAL A 183 16.57 -17.65 -0.81
CA VAL A 183 17.17 -18.77 -0.08
C VAL A 183 17.83 -19.73 -1.08
N GLU A 184 19.00 -20.20 -0.73
CA GLU A 184 19.78 -21.13 -1.54
C GLU A 184 20.17 -22.35 -0.69
N ALA A 185 20.14 -23.53 -1.30
CA ALA A 185 20.66 -24.72 -0.67
C ALA A 185 22.19 -24.73 -0.76
N VAL A 186 22.86 -25.01 0.36
CA VAL A 186 24.31 -25.21 0.38
C VAL A 186 24.60 -26.62 -0.11
N GLU A 187 25.29 -26.74 -1.24
CA GLU A 187 25.76 -28.04 -1.73
C GLU A 187 26.75 -28.64 -0.72
N LYS A 188 26.46 -29.84 -0.23
CA LYS A 188 27.45 -30.61 0.54
C LYS A 188 28.59 -30.99 -0.42
N LYS A 189 29.76 -30.39 -0.24
CA LYS A 189 30.97 -30.90 -0.88
C LYS A 189 31.16 -32.35 -0.44
N LYS A 190 31.10 -33.27 -1.42
CA LYS A 190 31.43 -34.66 -1.23
C LYS A 190 32.90 -34.85 -0.90
#